data_5fa7b4e8b5862169caf9702e0575c610
#
_entry.id   5fa7b4e8b5862169caf9702e0575c610
#
_cell.length_a   1.000
_cell.length_b   1.000
_cell.length_c   1.000
_cell.angle_alpha   90.00
_cell.angle_beta   90.00
_cell.angle_gamma   90.00
#
_symmetry.space_group_name_H-M   'P 1'
#
loop_
_entity.id
_entity.type
_entity.pdbx_description
1 polymer ?
#
loop_
_entity_poly.entity_id
_entity_poly.type
_entity_poly.pdbx_seq_one_letter_code
_entity_poly.pdbx_strand_id
1 'polypeptide(L)'
;YEMSECLVGSEMCIRDRLMGKLPDNHKAKWFAGAALNTSDQAMASVMSTVLSRLNAFLDSELEQVICFDSAIDAETFASEKCAIFLILPEEDTTKNFMAGLMIQNLSRELFAVADENGGKLKNRVVLFCDELGTMPPFDILPLFSAGRSRRLTLVPIIQSLAQLEKNYGKEGSEIIQDNCQDTIFGGFAPGSQTAEVLSKNLGTRTVQSG
;
A
#
# COMPACT_ATOMS: atom_id res chain seq x y z
N TYR A 1 -31.88 -24.41 -18.89
CA TYR A 1 -32.86 -23.36 -18.53
C TYR A 1 -33.34 -23.46 -17.08
N GLU A 2 -33.04 -24.54 -16.36
CA GLU A 2 -33.42 -24.73 -14.94
C GLU A 2 -32.36 -24.34 -13.92
N MET A 3 -31.17 -23.92 -14.35
CA MET A 3 -30.08 -23.52 -13.41
C MET A 3 -30.12 -22.05 -12.94
N SER A 4 -30.86 -21.17 -13.63
CA SER A 4 -30.90 -19.75 -13.27
C SER A 4 -31.90 -19.40 -12.16
N GLU A 5 -32.99 -20.14 -12.04
CA GLU A 5 -33.98 -19.93 -10.97
C GLU A 5 -33.54 -20.54 -9.62
N CYS A 6 -32.69 -21.55 -9.64
CA CYS A 6 -32.14 -22.15 -8.43
C CYS A 6 -31.06 -21.30 -7.75
N LEU A 7 -30.41 -20.37 -8.48
CA LEU A 7 -29.31 -19.56 -7.93
C LEU A 7 -29.79 -18.39 -7.05
N VAL A 8 -30.86 -17.70 -7.42
CA VAL A 8 -31.33 -16.53 -6.64
C VAL A 8 -32.03 -16.95 -5.35
N GLY A 9 -32.80 -18.04 -5.35
CA GLY A 9 -33.42 -18.60 -4.14
C GLY A 9 -32.44 -19.38 -3.24
N SER A 10 -31.37 -19.97 -3.80
CA SER A 10 -30.40 -20.78 -3.08
C SER A 10 -29.32 -19.97 -2.42
N GLU A 11 -28.95 -18.80 -2.95
CA GLU A 11 -27.91 -17.93 -2.34
C GLU A 11 -28.39 -17.37 -0.99
N MET A 12 -29.63 -16.94 -0.88
CA MET A 12 -30.22 -16.50 0.39
C MET A 12 -30.28 -17.65 1.41
N CYS A 13 -30.70 -18.86 0.97
CA CYS A 13 -30.69 -20.05 1.81
C CYS A 13 -29.30 -20.51 2.24
N ILE A 14 -28.30 -20.44 1.37
CA ILE A 14 -26.91 -20.82 1.70
C ILE A 14 -26.31 -19.81 2.67
N ARG A 15 -26.48 -18.53 2.44
CA ARG A 15 -26.04 -17.45 3.31
C ARG A 15 -26.63 -17.57 4.71
N ASP A 16 -27.96 -17.71 4.82
CA ASP A 16 -28.65 -17.82 6.08
C ASP A 16 -28.31 -19.10 6.84
N ARG A 17 -28.11 -20.20 6.11
CA ARG A 17 -27.66 -21.47 6.67
C ARG A 17 -26.22 -21.41 7.18
N LEU A 18 -25.31 -20.75 6.47
CA LEU A 18 -23.92 -20.56 6.92
C LEU A 18 -23.87 -19.66 8.15
N MET A 19 -24.58 -18.55 8.11
CA MET A 19 -24.65 -17.63 9.26
C MET A 19 -25.35 -18.26 10.48
N GLY A 20 -26.35 -19.11 10.24
CA GLY A 20 -27.04 -19.87 11.29
C GLY A 20 -26.16 -20.89 12.02
N LYS A 21 -25.13 -21.42 11.35
CA LYS A 21 -24.18 -22.37 11.95
C LYS A 21 -23.11 -21.71 12.82
N LEU A 22 -22.93 -20.40 12.70
CA LEU A 22 -21.97 -19.67 13.53
C LEU A 22 -22.54 -19.39 14.92
N PRO A 23 -21.71 -19.38 15.98
CA PRO A 23 -22.12 -18.93 17.31
C PRO A 23 -22.69 -17.51 17.27
N ASP A 24 -23.63 -17.20 18.20
CA ASP A 24 -24.29 -15.87 18.20
C ASP A 24 -23.33 -14.72 18.48
N ASN A 25 -22.24 -14.94 19.17
CA ASN A 25 -21.18 -13.98 19.43
C ASN A 25 -20.11 -13.91 18.32
N HIS A 26 -20.28 -14.62 17.20
CA HIS A 26 -19.30 -14.63 16.14
C HIS A 26 -19.27 -13.28 15.41
N LYS A 27 -18.07 -12.69 15.26
CA LYS A 27 -17.87 -11.38 14.64
C LYS A 27 -18.48 -11.27 13.23
N ALA A 28 -18.48 -12.35 12.44
CA ALA A 28 -19.10 -12.36 11.12
C ALA A 28 -20.60 -12.10 11.17
N LYS A 29 -21.33 -12.64 12.18
CA LYS A 29 -22.76 -12.35 12.36
C LYS A 29 -22.99 -10.87 12.66
N TRP A 30 -22.15 -10.29 13.47
CA TRP A 30 -22.26 -8.87 13.84
C TRP A 30 -22.03 -7.95 12.64
N PHE A 31 -20.97 -8.20 11.86
CA PHE A 31 -20.69 -7.43 10.63
C PHE A 31 -21.71 -7.68 9.52
N ALA A 32 -22.21 -8.91 9.38
CA ALA A 32 -23.22 -9.25 8.38
C ALA A 32 -24.63 -8.75 8.76
N GLY A 33 -24.89 -8.47 10.04
CA GLY A 33 -26.23 -8.09 10.53
C GLY A 33 -26.85 -6.89 9.81
N ALA A 34 -26.05 -5.87 9.51
CA ALA A 34 -26.49 -4.72 8.72
C ALA A 34 -26.80 -5.09 7.26
N ALA A 35 -25.99 -5.95 6.63
CA ALA A 35 -26.18 -6.42 5.27
C ALA A 35 -27.38 -7.36 5.14
N LEU A 36 -27.62 -8.22 6.14
CA LEU A 36 -28.74 -9.18 6.16
C LEU A 36 -30.11 -8.50 6.25
N ASN A 37 -30.16 -7.29 6.85
CA ASN A 37 -31.40 -6.51 7.01
C ASN A 37 -31.56 -5.42 5.93
N THR A 38 -30.75 -5.42 4.90
CA THR A 38 -30.79 -4.43 3.82
C THR A 38 -31.78 -4.87 2.73
N SER A 39 -32.47 -3.90 2.11
CA SER A 39 -33.37 -4.20 0.98
C SER A 39 -32.63 -4.82 -0.20
N ASP A 40 -33.29 -5.66 -0.98
CA ASP A 40 -32.70 -6.33 -2.14
C ASP A 40 -32.07 -5.36 -3.14
N GLN A 41 -32.70 -4.20 -3.34
CA GLN A 41 -32.16 -3.16 -4.24
C GLN A 41 -30.86 -2.54 -3.71
N ALA A 42 -30.78 -2.29 -2.43
CA ALA A 42 -29.54 -1.77 -1.81
C ALA A 42 -28.45 -2.86 -1.78
N MET A 43 -28.82 -4.11 -1.55
CA MET A 43 -27.89 -5.26 -1.63
C MET A 43 -27.33 -5.42 -3.05
N ALA A 44 -28.16 -5.33 -4.09
CA ALA A 44 -27.70 -5.38 -5.47
C ALA A 44 -26.67 -4.27 -5.80
N SER A 45 -26.90 -3.06 -5.29
CA SER A 45 -25.95 -1.94 -5.44
C SER A 45 -24.61 -2.22 -4.73
N VAL A 46 -24.66 -2.73 -3.50
CA VAL A 46 -23.46 -3.13 -2.75
C VAL A 46 -22.70 -4.23 -3.48
N MET A 47 -23.41 -5.28 -3.93
CA MET A 47 -22.80 -6.40 -4.68
C MET A 47 -22.18 -5.94 -5.99
N SER A 48 -22.82 -5.03 -6.73
CA SER A 48 -22.26 -4.44 -7.95
C SER A 48 -20.94 -3.69 -7.64
N THR A 49 -20.91 -2.95 -6.55
CA THR A 49 -19.71 -2.24 -6.11
C THR A 49 -18.60 -3.20 -5.70
N VAL A 50 -18.94 -4.25 -4.94
CA VAL A 50 -17.98 -5.29 -4.52
C VAL A 50 -17.40 -6.01 -5.73
N LEU A 51 -18.25 -6.46 -6.65
CA LEU A 51 -17.82 -7.15 -7.88
C LEU A 51 -16.93 -6.26 -8.74
N SER A 52 -17.28 -4.97 -8.89
CA SER A 52 -16.44 -4.01 -9.61
C SER A 52 -15.04 -3.88 -8.99
N ARG A 53 -14.93 -3.92 -7.67
CA ARG A 53 -13.64 -3.88 -6.97
C ARG A 53 -12.88 -5.20 -7.07
N LEU A 54 -13.59 -6.32 -6.98
CA LEU A 54 -12.99 -7.65 -7.06
C LEU A 54 -12.57 -8.03 -8.48
N ASN A 55 -13.17 -7.44 -9.52
CA ASN A 55 -12.78 -7.69 -10.91
C ASN A 55 -11.27 -7.43 -11.16
N ALA A 56 -10.68 -6.50 -10.43
CA ALA A 56 -9.23 -6.25 -10.53
C ALA A 56 -8.39 -7.47 -10.10
N PHE A 57 -8.93 -8.37 -9.28
CA PHE A 57 -8.25 -9.60 -8.81
C PHE A 57 -8.52 -10.83 -9.69
N LEU A 58 -9.42 -10.72 -10.70
CA LEU A 58 -9.73 -11.82 -11.63
C LEU A 58 -8.74 -11.91 -12.79
N ASP A 59 -7.70 -11.08 -12.78
CA ASP A 59 -6.61 -11.16 -13.76
C ASP A 59 -5.75 -12.40 -13.49
N SER A 60 -5.47 -13.18 -14.55
CA SER A 60 -4.75 -14.45 -14.44
C SER A 60 -3.31 -14.31 -13.93
N GLU A 61 -2.66 -13.16 -14.16
CA GLU A 61 -1.31 -12.90 -13.66
C GLU A 61 -1.35 -12.57 -12.17
N LEU A 62 -2.34 -11.78 -11.72
CA LEU A 62 -2.56 -11.51 -10.32
C LEU A 62 -2.99 -12.75 -9.55
N GLU A 63 -3.82 -13.60 -10.15
CA GLU A 63 -4.22 -14.89 -9.57
C GLU A 63 -3.00 -15.76 -9.29
N GLN A 64 -2.04 -15.82 -10.21
CA GLN A 64 -0.78 -16.55 -10.00
C GLN A 64 0.03 -16.01 -8.81
N VAL A 65 0.04 -14.69 -8.62
CA VAL A 65 0.77 -14.08 -7.50
C VAL A 65 0.07 -14.32 -6.16
N ILE A 66 -1.28 -14.31 -6.15
CA ILE A 66 -2.07 -14.38 -4.91
C ILE A 66 -2.30 -15.83 -4.47
N CYS A 67 -2.52 -16.76 -5.42
CA CYS A 67 -2.96 -18.13 -5.11
C CYS A 67 -1.82 -19.12 -4.88
N PHE A 68 -0.57 -18.73 -5.16
CA PHE A 68 0.59 -19.59 -4.89
C PHE A 68 1.26 -19.20 -3.58
N ASP A 69 1.86 -20.19 -2.92
CA ASP A 69 2.61 -19.99 -1.69
C ASP A 69 3.69 -18.94 -1.88
N SER A 70 3.71 -17.95 -1.00
CA SER A 70 4.73 -16.91 -1.03
C SER A 70 6.08 -17.49 -0.59
N ALA A 71 7.09 -17.34 -1.44
CA ALA A 71 8.47 -17.58 -1.05
C ALA A 71 9.05 -16.45 -0.17
N ILE A 72 8.27 -15.40 0.06
CA ILE A 72 8.68 -14.22 0.83
C ILE A 72 8.11 -14.36 2.24
N ASP A 73 8.98 -14.73 3.16
CA ASP A 73 8.71 -14.71 4.59
C ASP A 73 9.48 -13.54 5.22
N ALA A 74 8.79 -12.72 6.02
CA ALA A 74 9.38 -11.52 6.59
C ALA A 74 10.50 -11.80 7.59
N GLU A 75 10.40 -12.90 8.34
CA GLU A 75 11.43 -13.32 9.30
C GLU A 75 12.71 -13.72 8.55
N THR A 76 12.60 -14.57 7.54
CA THR A 76 13.71 -14.98 6.69
C THR A 76 14.30 -13.76 5.96
N PHE A 77 13.46 -12.89 5.40
CA PHE A 77 13.90 -11.67 4.73
C PHE A 77 14.68 -10.74 5.64
N ALA A 78 14.27 -10.58 6.90
CA ALA A 78 14.95 -9.75 7.89
C ALA A 78 16.20 -10.40 8.49
N SER A 79 16.38 -11.71 8.37
CA SER A 79 17.49 -12.46 8.97
C SER A 79 18.58 -12.87 8.00
N GLU A 80 18.27 -12.99 6.71
CA GLU A 80 19.20 -13.38 5.66
C GLU A 80 19.58 -12.19 4.74
N LYS A 81 20.64 -12.38 3.94
CA LYS A 81 21.01 -11.41 2.90
C LYS A 81 20.27 -11.76 1.61
N CYS A 82 19.19 -11.08 1.36
CA CYS A 82 18.39 -11.26 0.15
C CYS A 82 17.90 -9.92 -0.40
N ALA A 83 17.38 -9.92 -1.61
CA ALA A 83 16.77 -8.78 -2.24
C ALA A 83 15.49 -9.22 -2.96
N ILE A 84 14.44 -8.41 -2.84
CA ILE A 84 13.17 -8.57 -3.54
C ILE A 84 13.05 -7.44 -4.55
N PHE A 85 12.78 -7.77 -5.80
CA PHE A 85 12.55 -6.80 -6.87
C PHE A 85 11.07 -6.87 -7.28
N LEU A 86 10.37 -5.75 -7.10
CA LEU A 86 9.00 -5.56 -7.59
C LEU A 86 9.07 -4.74 -8.86
N ILE A 87 8.82 -5.39 -9.99
CA ILE A 87 8.86 -4.75 -11.31
C ILE A 87 7.40 -4.46 -11.71
N LEU A 88 7.10 -3.19 -11.93
CA LEU A 88 5.76 -2.73 -12.30
C LEU A 88 5.73 -2.36 -13.78
N PRO A 89 4.72 -2.80 -14.55
CA PRO A 89 4.58 -2.37 -15.93
C PRO A 89 4.20 -0.88 -16.00
N GLU A 90 4.86 -0.12 -16.84
CA GLU A 90 4.55 1.30 -17.08
C GLU A 90 3.30 1.49 -17.93
N GLU A 91 3.04 0.57 -18.85
CA GLU A 91 1.94 0.65 -19.82
C GLU A 91 0.58 0.32 -19.19
N ASP A 92 0.54 -0.62 -18.23
CA ASP A 92 -0.69 -1.05 -17.55
C ASP A 92 -0.60 -0.83 -16.04
N THR A 93 -1.09 0.32 -15.60
CA THR A 93 -1.09 0.69 -14.17
C THR A 93 -2.23 0.06 -13.38
N THR A 94 -3.15 -0.67 -14.02
CA THR A 94 -4.33 -1.25 -13.37
C THR A 94 -3.98 -2.26 -12.29
N LYS A 95 -2.84 -2.96 -12.45
CA LYS A 95 -2.33 -3.97 -11.51
C LYS A 95 -1.38 -3.41 -10.44
N ASN A 96 -0.95 -2.18 -10.59
CA ASN A 96 0.08 -1.60 -9.72
C ASN A 96 -0.37 -1.47 -8.25
N PHE A 97 -1.70 -1.41 -7.99
CA PHE A 97 -2.22 -1.41 -6.62
C PHE A 97 -1.77 -2.63 -5.80
N MET A 98 -1.52 -3.77 -6.46
CA MET A 98 -1.05 -4.99 -5.81
C MET A 98 0.34 -4.80 -5.18
N ALA A 99 1.24 -4.07 -5.85
CA ALA A 99 2.54 -3.75 -5.27
C ALA A 99 2.42 -2.94 -3.97
N GLY A 100 1.51 -1.96 -3.96
CA GLY A 100 1.20 -1.22 -2.74
C GLY A 100 0.73 -2.13 -1.60
N LEU A 101 -0.18 -3.07 -1.89
CA LEU A 101 -0.65 -4.05 -0.91
C LEU A 101 0.47 -4.99 -0.43
N MET A 102 1.31 -5.48 -1.34
CA MET A 102 2.45 -6.34 -0.99
C MET A 102 3.44 -5.61 -0.08
N ILE A 103 3.83 -4.38 -0.43
CA ILE A 103 4.74 -3.56 0.37
C ILE A 103 4.12 -3.28 1.74
N GLN A 104 2.85 -2.94 1.79
CA GLN A 104 2.15 -2.67 3.04
C GLN A 104 2.08 -3.91 3.94
N ASN A 105 1.76 -5.08 3.37
CA ASN A 105 1.73 -6.33 4.13
C ASN A 105 3.11 -6.69 4.66
N LEU A 106 4.13 -6.71 3.79
CA LEU A 106 5.51 -6.99 4.17
C LEU A 106 6.00 -6.03 5.26
N SER A 107 5.67 -4.75 5.15
CA SER A 107 6.06 -3.75 6.15
C SER A 107 5.43 -4.01 7.52
N ARG A 108 4.17 -4.43 7.55
CA ARG A 108 3.48 -4.81 8.80
C ARG A 108 4.10 -6.04 9.44
N GLU A 109 4.43 -7.04 8.63
CA GLU A 109 5.10 -8.25 9.11
C GLU A 109 6.52 -7.94 9.62
N LEU A 110 7.28 -7.09 8.93
CA LEU A 110 8.60 -6.64 9.39
C LEU A 110 8.51 -5.88 10.73
N PHE A 111 7.47 -5.11 10.95
CA PHE A 111 7.26 -4.46 12.24
C PHE A 111 6.94 -5.48 13.33
N ALA A 112 6.12 -6.50 13.05
CA ALA A 112 5.83 -7.57 13.99
C ALA A 112 7.11 -8.35 14.36
N VAL A 113 7.90 -8.74 13.36
CA VAL A 113 9.22 -9.40 13.57
C VAL A 113 10.16 -8.52 14.39
N ALA A 114 10.19 -7.21 14.15
CA ALA A 114 11.00 -6.29 14.94
C ALA A 114 10.55 -6.24 16.40
N ASP A 115 9.24 -6.19 16.65
CA ASP A 115 8.67 -6.13 18.00
C ASP A 115 8.95 -7.45 18.77
N GLU A 116 8.87 -8.61 18.13
CA GLU A 116 9.26 -9.91 18.70
C GLU A 116 10.76 -9.99 19.01
N ASN A 117 11.60 -9.31 18.23
CA ASN A 117 13.05 -9.26 18.40
C ASN A 117 13.55 -8.08 19.26
N GLY A 118 12.76 -7.64 20.24
CA GLY A 118 13.15 -6.57 21.15
C GLY A 118 13.16 -5.17 20.50
N GLY A 119 12.29 -4.94 19.53
CA GLY A 119 12.05 -3.65 18.89
C GLY A 119 12.94 -3.37 17.69
N LYS A 120 13.73 -4.33 17.21
CA LYS A 120 14.64 -4.14 16.07
C LYS A 120 14.77 -5.39 15.21
N LEU A 121 14.82 -5.21 13.89
CA LEU A 121 15.17 -6.27 12.96
C LEU A 121 16.63 -6.72 13.15
N LYS A 122 16.92 -7.98 12.89
CA LYS A 122 18.27 -8.55 12.98
C LYS A 122 19.20 -7.84 11.99
N ASN A 123 18.82 -7.79 10.73
CA ASN A 123 19.49 -7.03 9.68
C ASN A 123 18.73 -5.75 9.37
N ARG A 124 19.41 -4.78 8.79
CA ARG A 124 18.76 -3.59 8.25
C ARG A 124 18.04 -3.94 6.96
N VAL A 125 16.77 -3.63 6.89
CA VAL A 125 15.99 -3.69 5.66
C VAL A 125 15.95 -2.31 5.01
N VAL A 126 16.20 -2.23 3.72
CA VAL A 126 16.17 -0.99 2.95
C VAL A 126 15.14 -1.13 1.84
N LEU A 127 14.18 -0.22 1.79
CA LEU A 127 13.21 -0.10 0.70
C LEU A 127 13.64 1.03 -0.22
N PHE A 128 14.02 0.67 -1.45
CA PHE A 128 14.22 1.61 -2.53
C PHE A 128 12.89 1.78 -3.26
N CYS A 129 12.28 2.94 -3.11
CA CYS A 129 11.01 3.28 -3.75
C CYS A 129 11.30 4.15 -4.97
N ASP A 130 11.65 3.50 -6.08
CA ASP A 130 11.87 4.21 -7.33
C ASP A 130 10.54 4.71 -7.87
N GLU A 131 10.54 5.95 -8.33
CA GLU A 131 9.34 6.66 -8.79
C GLU A 131 8.19 6.73 -7.76
N LEU A 132 8.52 6.93 -6.48
CA LEU A 132 7.51 7.02 -5.40
C LEU A 132 6.39 8.02 -5.70
N GLY A 133 6.67 9.06 -6.46
CA GLY A 133 5.67 10.06 -6.85
C GLY A 133 4.61 9.56 -7.84
N THR A 134 4.84 8.43 -8.51
CA THR A 134 3.93 7.84 -9.50
C THR A 134 3.47 6.44 -9.11
N MET A 135 4.13 5.79 -8.17
CA MET A 135 3.67 4.52 -7.61
C MET A 135 2.25 4.64 -7.03
N PRO A 136 1.47 3.55 -7.03
CA PRO A 136 0.23 3.52 -6.27
C PRO A 136 0.49 3.89 -4.82
N PRO A 137 -0.28 4.81 -4.23
CA PRO A 137 -0.06 5.22 -2.86
C PRO A 137 -0.31 4.03 -1.91
N PHE A 138 0.60 3.83 -0.98
CA PHE A 138 0.47 2.91 0.14
C PHE A 138 0.76 3.66 1.44
N ASP A 139 0.43 3.08 2.58
CA ASP A 139 0.63 3.73 3.88
C ASP A 139 2.12 3.76 4.25
N ILE A 140 2.84 4.72 3.66
CA ILE A 140 4.29 4.89 3.82
C ILE A 140 4.65 5.74 5.05
N LEU A 141 3.74 6.60 5.53
CA LEU A 141 4.04 7.55 6.60
C LEU A 141 4.45 6.88 7.92
N PRO A 142 3.80 5.78 8.38
CA PRO A 142 4.26 5.02 9.53
C PRO A 142 5.68 4.45 9.36
N LEU A 143 6.07 4.10 8.13
CA LEU A 143 7.39 3.57 7.85
C LEU A 143 8.47 4.64 8.03
N PHE A 144 8.22 5.88 7.64
CA PHE A 144 9.11 7.00 7.90
C PHE A 144 9.21 7.33 9.39
N SER A 145 8.08 7.33 10.11
CA SER A 145 8.03 7.70 11.51
C SER A 145 8.65 6.65 12.44
N ALA A 146 8.33 5.36 12.22
CA ALA A 146 8.68 4.27 13.12
C ALA A 146 9.80 3.35 12.61
N GLY A 147 10.07 3.35 11.29
CA GLY A 147 10.99 2.42 10.65
C GLY A 147 12.43 2.57 11.15
N ARG A 148 12.90 3.80 11.36
CA ARG A 148 14.28 4.07 11.78
C ARG A 148 14.68 3.32 13.05
N SER A 149 13.84 3.34 14.08
CA SER A 149 14.10 2.66 15.35
C SER A 149 14.15 1.14 15.19
N ARG A 150 13.43 0.59 14.22
CA ARG A 150 13.31 -0.83 13.91
C ARG A 150 14.33 -1.34 12.89
N ARG A 151 15.28 -0.51 12.44
CA ARG A 151 16.25 -0.80 11.38
C ARG A 151 15.61 -0.96 9.99
N LEU A 152 14.51 -0.30 9.73
CA LEU A 152 13.93 -0.13 8.41
C LEU A 152 14.34 1.24 7.87
N THR A 153 14.89 1.28 6.67
CA THR A 153 15.32 2.51 6.00
C THR A 153 14.58 2.64 4.68
N LEU A 154 14.05 3.82 4.40
CA LEU A 154 13.43 4.13 3.12
C LEU A 154 14.33 5.04 2.31
N VAL A 155 14.39 4.76 1.02
CA VAL A 155 15.10 5.59 0.03
C VAL A 155 14.07 5.97 -1.05
N PRO A 156 13.31 7.05 -0.84
CA PRO A 156 12.36 7.52 -1.84
C PRO A 156 13.12 8.20 -2.99
N ILE A 157 12.78 7.83 -4.21
CA ILE A 157 13.28 8.46 -5.44
C ILE A 157 12.07 9.07 -6.15
N ILE A 158 12.16 10.36 -6.44
CA ILE A 158 11.07 11.10 -7.07
C ILE A 158 11.60 11.97 -8.20
N GLN A 159 10.79 12.23 -9.19
CA GLN A 159 11.12 13.14 -10.29
C GLN A 159 10.80 14.59 -9.93
N SER A 160 9.76 14.81 -9.13
CA SER A 160 9.38 16.15 -8.66
C SER A 160 8.59 16.12 -7.36
N LEU A 161 8.66 17.20 -6.59
CA LEU A 161 7.85 17.37 -5.38
C LEU A 161 6.36 17.45 -5.69
N ALA A 162 5.97 18.01 -6.84
CA ALA A 162 4.58 18.07 -7.25
C ALA A 162 3.93 16.69 -7.45
N GLN A 163 4.68 15.71 -7.95
CA GLN A 163 4.20 14.33 -8.07
C GLN A 163 4.01 13.69 -6.69
N LEU A 164 4.92 13.96 -5.76
CA LEU A 164 4.82 13.47 -4.39
C LEU A 164 3.58 14.07 -3.69
N GLU A 165 3.35 15.36 -3.83
CA GLU A 165 2.17 16.04 -3.29
C GLU A 165 0.86 15.51 -3.91
N LYS A 166 0.85 15.20 -5.20
CA LYS A 166 -0.31 14.59 -5.85
C LYS A 166 -0.66 13.24 -5.25
N ASN A 167 0.33 12.44 -4.87
CA ASN A 167 0.15 11.07 -4.39
C ASN A 167 -0.19 11.01 -2.89
N TYR A 168 0.47 11.82 -2.08
CA TYR A 168 0.38 11.76 -0.61
C TYR A 168 -0.25 13.00 0.02
N GLY A 169 -0.68 13.96 -0.79
CA GLY A 169 -1.13 15.27 -0.32
C GLY A 169 0.04 16.14 0.14
N LYS A 170 -0.26 17.41 0.40
CA LYS A 170 0.76 18.38 0.82
C LYS A 170 1.39 18.00 2.15
N GLU A 171 0.56 17.69 3.16
CA GLU A 171 1.05 17.30 4.49
C GLU A 171 1.88 16.01 4.45
N GLY A 172 1.43 14.98 3.69
CA GLY A 172 2.18 13.74 3.53
C GLY A 172 3.52 13.96 2.83
N SER A 173 3.57 14.82 1.81
CA SER A 173 4.81 15.20 1.14
C SER A 173 5.78 15.90 2.08
N GLU A 174 5.31 16.82 2.91
CA GLU A 174 6.13 17.52 3.92
C GLU A 174 6.68 16.51 4.95
N ILE A 175 5.85 15.60 5.47
CA ILE A 175 6.29 14.55 6.40
C ILE A 175 7.39 13.67 5.79
N ILE A 176 7.24 13.28 4.53
CA ILE A 176 8.26 12.47 3.83
C ILE A 176 9.57 13.24 3.73
N GLN A 177 9.53 14.50 3.30
CA GLN A 177 10.72 15.35 3.16
C GLN A 177 11.42 15.58 4.51
N ASP A 178 10.68 15.88 5.57
CA ASP A 178 11.22 16.13 6.91
C ASP A 178 11.91 14.92 7.53
N ASN A 179 11.48 13.70 7.14
CA ASN A 179 12.11 12.47 7.58
C ASN A 179 13.30 12.03 6.72
N CYS A 180 13.55 12.67 5.58
CA CYS A 180 14.71 12.45 4.74
C CYS A 180 15.84 13.39 5.17
N GLN A 181 16.76 12.91 6.01
CA GLN A 181 17.89 13.71 6.52
C GLN A 181 18.90 14.06 5.43
N ASP A 182 19.09 13.14 4.48
CA ASP A 182 19.96 13.32 3.32
C ASP A 182 19.09 13.42 2.07
N THR A 183 19.26 14.50 1.31
CA THR A 183 18.56 14.72 0.05
C THR A 183 19.56 14.96 -1.07
N ILE A 184 19.46 14.16 -2.12
CA ILE A 184 20.31 14.24 -3.30
C ILE A 184 19.49 14.80 -4.46
N PHE A 185 19.95 15.90 -5.03
CA PHE A 185 19.33 16.50 -6.22
C PHE A 185 20.16 16.15 -7.46
N GLY A 186 19.61 15.30 -8.31
CA GLY A 186 20.23 14.89 -9.58
C GLY A 186 20.04 15.91 -10.71
N GLY A 187 18.91 16.61 -10.70
CA GLY A 187 18.55 17.64 -11.67
C GLY A 187 17.08 18.04 -11.54
N PHE A 188 16.74 19.24 -11.98
CA PHE A 188 15.37 19.77 -11.97
C PHE A 188 15.24 20.91 -13.00
N ALA A 189 14.02 21.18 -13.45
CA ALA A 189 13.76 22.27 -14.35
C ALA A 189 13.93 23.63 -13.63
N PRO A 190 14.61 24.62 -14.23
CA PRO A 190 14.67 26.00 -13.70
C PRO A 190 13.25 26.54 -13.50
N GLY A 191 13.02 27.19 -12.34
CA GLY A 191 11.69 27.74 -12.00
C GLY A 191 10.65 26.71 -11.55
N SER A 192 11.05 25.45 -11.35
CA SER A 192 10.18 24.44 -10.74
C SER A 192 10.05 24.64 -9.22
N GLN A 193 8.97 24.09 -8.63
CA GLN A 193 8.81 24.05 -7.18
C GLN A 193 10.02 23.43 -6.47
N THR A 194 10.61 22.39 -7.05
CA THR A 194 11.82 21.75 -6.55
C THR A 194 13.01 22.73 -6.51
N ALA A 195 13.17 23.54 -7.56
CA ALA A 195 14.22 24.57 -7.60
C ALA A 195 14.03 25.64 -6.52
N GLU A 196 12.79 26.06 -6.28
CA GLU A 196 12.47 27.05 -5.25
C GLU A 196 12.75 26.49 -3.84
N VAL A 197 12.34 25.25 -3.56
CA VAL A 197 12.60 24.58 -2.28
C VAL A 197 14.10 24.46 -2.04
N LEU A 198 14.86 24.00 -3.03
CA LEU A 198 16.32 23.91 -2.93
C LEU A 198 16.96 25.28 -2.68
N SER A 199 16.55 26.30 -3.41
CA SER A 199 17.04 27.67 -3.24
C SER A 199 16.78 28.19 -1.82
N LYS A 200 15.60 27.94 -1.28
CA LYS A 200 15.27 28.31 0.12
C LYS A 200 16.13 27.57 1.14
N ASN A 201 16.36 26.29 0.93
CA ASN A 201 17.16 25.45 1.83
C ASN A 201 18.64 25.84 1.84
N LEU A 202 19.17 26.31 0.70
CA LEU A 202 20.54 26.83 0.59
C LEU A 202 20.71 28.20 1.22
N GLY A 203 19.62 28.94 1.43
CA GLY A 203 19.64 30.28 1.98
C GLY A 203 20.21 31.34 1.04
N THR A 204 20.55 32.50 1.59
CA THR A 204 21.06 33.65 0.84
C THR A 204 22.54 33.90 1.18
N ARG A 205 23.33 34.24 0.16
CA ARG A 205 24.71 34.68 0.32
C ARG A 205 24.83 36.16 -0.07
N THR A 206 25.42 36.95 0.82
CA THR A 206 25.79 38.32 0.46
C THR A 206 27.00 38.32 -0.46
N VAL A 207 26.89 38.97 -1.62
CA VAL A 207 27.97 39.13 -2.59
C VAL A 207 28.35 40.61 -2.57
N GLN A 208 29.63 40.93 -2.37
CA GLN A 208 30.13 42.27 -2.62
C GLN A 208 30.31 42.43 -4.12
N SER A 209 29.58 43.37 -4.71
CA SER A 209 29.83 43.81 -6.08
C SER A 209 30.98 44.76 -6.06
N GLY A 210 32.11 44.40 -6.68
CA GLY A 210 33.22 45.30 -6.92
C GLY A 210 32.93 46.20 -8.10
#